data_d5647b5b6f8ba8662e3f671c1ab4c11a
#
_entry.id   d5647b5b6f8ba8662e3f671c1ab4c11a
#
_cell.length_a   1.000
_cell.length_b   1.000
_cell.length_c   1.000
_cell.angle_alpha   90.00
_cell.angle_beta   90.00
_cell.angle_gamma   90.00
#
_symmetry.space_group_name_H-M   'P 1'
#
loop_
_entity.id
_entity.type
_entity.pdbx_description
1 polymer ?
#
loop_
_entity_poly.entity_id
_entity_poly.type
_entity_poly.pdbx_seq_one_letter_code
_entity_poly.pdbx_strand_id
1 'polypeptide(L)'
;MVRQDMGPSALIIQTRPIRGRGLSGVFGGEGVEVVAGTDDAPAGGAGEADIPTGRTFRHLHDTLIASGVLPALARSLVEEALCRYPSPAFAQKFPAFADRIAATPAGDDLLEAVGGAVAKTLRIERGQRPKDGPKVVALVGPTGVGKTTTIAKLATIAALRHQLPTGLITIDTYRIGAVDQLKTYSEMLGAPMAVVRSESEMPAALERFSDRAVVFVDTIGRSPRDRERVNELAPFLSHAPNAETHLVVSASAKYEDALLTANNFGKLRPARLIFSKVDESTRFGSIYNLAVQTQLPLSYLTIGQEVPDDIEVTTPMRIAQLLLGDEAEAGVEGRIGA
;
A
#
# COMPACT_ATOMS: atom_id res chain seq x y z
N MET A 1 26.76 6.27 -2.79
CA MET A 1 27.44 5.78 -1.59
C MET A 1 27.02 4.35 -1.26
N VAL A 2 25.84 4.05 -0.73
CA VAL A 2 25.46 2.67 -0.32
C VAL A 2 25.64 1.61 -1.43
N ARG A 3 25.31 1.91 -2.69
CA ARG A 3 25.50 0.99 -3.82
C ARG A 3 26.95 0.87 -4.29
N GLN A 4 27.84 1.78 -3.93
CA GLN A 4 29.27 1.69 -4.22
C GLN A 4 29.98 0.77 -3.23
N ASP A 5 29.48 0.73 -1.97
CA ASP A 5 30.13 -0.03 -0.89
C ASP A 5 29.53 -1.45 -0.75
N MET A 6 28.26 -1.66 -1.14
CA MET A 6 27.52 -2.91 -0.93
C MET A 6 27.07 -3.61 -2.23
N GLY A 7 27.38 -3.06 -3.41
CA GLY A 7 27.03 -3.65 -4.69
C GLY A 7 25.61 -3.32 -5.21
N PRO A 8 25.31 -3.69 -6.49
CA PRO A 8 24.08 -3.32 -7.18
C PRO A 8 22.81 -3.99 -6.63
N SER A 9 22.93 -5.06 -5.84
CA SER A 9 21.85 -5.82 -5.21
C SER A 9 21.50 -5.34 -3.79
N ALA A 10 22.13 -4.27 -3.29
CA ALA A 10 21.85 -3.74 -1.96
C ALA A 10 20.41 -3.21 -1.86
N LEU A 11 19.64 -3.79 -0.94
CA LEU A 11 18.29 -3.34 -0.54
C LEU A 11 18.39 -2.40 0.64
N ILE A 12 17.83 -1.19 0.51
CA ILE A 12 17.73 -0.24 1.64
C ILE A 12 16.56 -0.69 2.51
N ILE A 13 16.86 -1.18 3.71
CA ILE A 13 15.87 -1.69 4.67
C ILE A 13 15.32 -0.56 5.55
N GLN A 14 16.15 0.42 5.91
CA GLN A 14 15.75 1.54 6.75
C GLN A 14 16.64 2.77 6.52
N THR A 15 16.04 3.97 6.57
CA THR A 15 16.77 5.24 6.58
C THR A 15 16.37 6.05 7.82
N ARG A 16 17.34 6.55 8.60
CA ARG A 16 17.10 7.44 9.73
C ARG A 16 17.95 8.70 9.59
N PRO A 17 17.39 9.90 9.76
CA PRO A 17 18.18 11.11 9.82
C PRO A 17 19.00 11.13 11.12
N ILE A 18 20.32 11.31 11.02
CA ILE A 18 21.19 11.47 12.18
C ILE A 18 21.56 12.93 12.29
N ARG A 19 21.23 13.56 13.44
CA ARG A 19 21.82 14.83 13.84
C ARG A 19 23.12 14.54 14.58
N GLY A 20 24.25 14.78 13.94
CA GLY A 20 25.56 14.64 14.57
C GLY A 20 25.70 15.60 15.74
N ARG A 21 25.87 15.04 16.96
CA ARG A 21 26.45 15.75 18.11
C ARG A 21 27.95 15.51 18.10
N GLY A 22 28.71 16.44 17.58
CA GLY A 22 30.17 16.44 17.61
C GLY A 22 30.68 17.83 17.91
N LEU A 23 31.50 17.97 18.98
CA LEU A 23 32.25 19.17 19.35
C LEU A 23 33.35 19.42 18.31
N SER A 24 33.07 20.14 17.24
CA SER A 24 34.00 21.03 16.53
C SER A 24 33.19 21.75 15.45
N GLY A 25 33.14 23.06 15.54
CA GLY A 25 32.35 23.93 14.69
C GLY A 25 32.74 23.88 13.21
N VAL A 26 31.78 24.33 12.40
CA VAL A 26 31.92 24.71 10.98
C VAL A 26 31.77 23.54 9.98
N PHE A 27 30.69 22.93 9.84
CA PHE A 27 30.07 22.26 8.68
C PHE A 27 29.09 21.20 9.20
N GLY A 28 27.88 21.63 9.50
CA GLY A 28 26.78 20.72 9.84
C GLY A 28 26.27 20.03 8.59
N GLY A 29 26.74 18.83 8.30
CA GLY A 29 26.15 17.94 7.32
C GLY A 29 25.03 17.13 7.96
N GLU A 30 23.81 17.20 7.45
CA GLU A 30 22.77 16.23 7.79
C GLU A 30 23.19 14.86 7.26
N GLY A 31 23.46 13.93 8.15
CA GLY A 31 23.75 12.55 7.82
C GLY A 31 22.48 11.72 7.80
N VAL A 32 22.39 10.75 6.90
CA VAL A 32 21.32 9.75 6.90
C VAL A 32 21.95 8.40 7.16
N GLU A 33 21.53 7.73 8.22
CA GLU A 33 21.86 6.33 8.45
C GLU A 33 21.00 5.47 7.55
N VAL A 34 21.66 4.64 6.72
CA VAL A 34 20.98 3.72 5.81
C VAL A 34 21.32 2.31 6.25
N VAL A 35 20.32 1.56 6.67
CA VAL A 35 20.45 0.12 6.88
C VAL A 35 20.11 -0.56 5.55
N ALA A 36 21.11 -1.17 4.93
CA ALA A 36 20.96 -1.89 3.68
C ALA A 36 21.39 -3.36 3.86
N GLY A 37 20.68 -4.28 3.21
CA GLY A 37 21.03 -5.70 3.13
C GLY A 37 21.32 -6.10 1.69
N THR A 38 22.19 -7.07 1.48
CA THR A 38 22.42 -7.71 0.17
C THR A 38 21.77 -9.08 0.17
N ASP A 39 21.24 -9.49 -0.97
CA ASP A 39 20.61 -10.82 -1.17
C ASP A 39 21.68 -11.94 -1.34
N ASP A 40 22.97 -11.58 -1.36
CA ASP A 40 24.07 -12.52 -1.43
C ASP A 40 24.44 -13.01 -0.02
N ALA A 41 23.65 -13.93 0.52
CA ALA A 41 24.13 -14.77 1.61
C ALA A 41 25.16 -15.76 1.03
N PRO A 42 26.42 -15.80 1.52
CA PRO A 42 27.32 -16.85 1.15
C PRO A 42 26.72 -18.19 1.60
N ALA A 43 26.66 -19.15 0.69
CA ALA A 43 26.36 -20.53 1.01
C ALA A 43 27.47 -21.06 1.93
N GLY A 44 27.33 -20.95 3.22
CA GLY A 44 28.31 -21.40 4.22
C GLY A 44 28.15 -20.67 5.53
N GLY A 45 27.33 -21.22 6.43
CA GLY A 45 27.58 -21.22 7.87
C GLY A 45 27.67 -19.86 8.57
N ALA A 46 26.74 -18.96 8.37
CA ALA A 46 26.37 -17.99 9.40
C ALA A 46 25.26 -18.65 10.23
N GLY A 47 25.54 -18.91 11.50
CA GLY A 47 24.64 -19.62 12.40
C GLY A 47 23.22 -19.05 12.30
N GLU A 48 22.25 -19.95 12.19
CA GLU A 48 20.84 -19.67 12.49
C GLU A 48 20.82 -18.97 13.85
N ALA A 49 20.80 -17.65 13.84
CA ALA A 49 20.56 -16.89 15.06
C ALA A 49 19.21 -17.35 15.53
N ASP A 50 19.18 -18.03 16.69
CA ASP A 50 18.06 -18.68 17.35
C ASP A 50 16.75 -17.94 17.09
N ILE A 51 16.01 -18.39 16.09
CA ILE A 51 14.59 -18.05 15.94
C ILE A 51 13.94 -18.65 17.18
N PRO A 52 13.18 -17.87 17.98
CA PRO A 52 12.48 -18.43 19.13
C PRO A 52 11.78 -19.72 18.73
N THR A 53 12.21 -20.84 19.31
CA THR A 53 11.93 -22.22 18.85
C THR A 53 10.54 -22.71 19.27
N GLY A 54 9.49 -21.86 19.09
CA GLY A 54 8.11 -22.30 19.19
C GLY A 54 7.60 -22.77 17.82
N ARG A 55 6.85 -23.87 17.77
CA ARG A 55 6.16 -24.32 16.53
C ARG A 55 5.37 -23.18 15.91
N THR A 56 4.73 -22.34 16.71
CA THR A 56 3.94 -21.18 16.29
C THR A 56 4.76 -20.12 15.56
N PHE A 57 5.97 -19.80 16.03
CA PHE A 57 6.84 -18.82 15.35
C PHE A 57 7.23 -19.29 13.95
N ARG A 58 7.71 -20.53 13.86
CA ARG A 58 8.13 -21.11 12.59
C ARG A 58 6.94 -21.22 11.63
N HIS A 59 5.82 -21.70 12.11
CA HIS A 59 4.60 -21.84 11.32
C HIS A 59 4.13 -20.48 10.77
N LEU A 60 4.01 -19.46 11.63
CA LEU A 60 3.62 -18.10 11.19
C LEU A 60 4.61 -17.51 10.20
N HIS A 61 5.91 -17.68 10.44
CA HIS A 61 6.95 -17.23 9.51
C HIS A 61 6.79 -17.92 8.15
N ASP A 62 6.63 -19.23 8.12
CA ASP A 62 6.49 -20.00 6.89
C ASP A 62 5.21 -19.64 6.13
N THR A 63 4.10 -19.39 6.84
CA THR A 63 2.84 -18.89 6.25
C THR A 63 3.05 -17.53 5.58
N LEU A 64 3.71 -16.59 6.23
CA LEU A 64 4.01 -15.29 5.66
C LEU A 64 4.92 -15.38 4.43
N ILE A 65 5.94 -16.25 4.46
CA ILE A 65 6.78 -16.54 3.29
C ILE A 65 5.97 -17.14 2.15
N ALA A 66 5.09 -18.11 2.45
CA ALA A 66 4.21 -18.72 1.46
C ALA A 66 3.25 -17.70 0.83
N SER A 67 2.78 -16.73 1.61
CA SER A 67 1.99 -15.58 1.12
C SER A 67 2.81 -14.59 0.28
N GLY A 68 4.14 -14.74 0.19
CA GLY A 68 5.04 -13.91 -0.61
C GLY A 68 5.60 -12.69 0.15
N VAL A 69 5.55 -12.68 1.48
CA VAL A 69 6.24 -11.67 2.28
C VAL A 69 7.75 -11.93 2.20
N LEU A 70 8.55 -10.89 2.03
CA LEU A 70 10.01 -11.00 2.00
C LEU A 70 10.55 -11.53 3.34
N PRO A 71 11.57 -12.42 3.34
CA PRO A 71 12.05 -13.11 4.56
C PRO A 71 12.38 -12.17 5.72
N ALA A 72 13.07 -11.06 5.44
CA ALA A 72 13.39 -10.07 6.47
C ALA A 72 12.14 -9.40 7.05
N LEU A 73 11.15 -9.12 6.22
CA LEU A 73 9.88 -8.51 6.65
C LEU A 73 8.98 -9.52 7.38
N ALA A 74 8.95 -10.77 6.92
CA ALA A 74 8.22 -11.85 7.60
C ALA A 74 8.77 -12.05 9.02
N ARG A 75 10.09 -12.14 9.16
CA ARG A 75 10.75 -12.23 10.46
C ARG A 75 10.39 -11.06 11.37
N SER A 76 10.55 -9.83 10.89
CA SER A 76 10.23 -8.63 11.68
C SER A 76 8.76 -8.58 12.08
N LEU A 77 7.84 -8.98 11.18
CA LEU A 77 6.41 -9.01 11.45
C LEU A 77 6.06 -10.05 12.52
N VAL A 78 6.69 -11.24 12.46
CA VAL A 78 6.49 -12.29 13.46
C VAL A 78 7.06 -11.87 14.81
N GLU A 79 8.26 -11.29 14.85
CA GLU A 79 8.85 -10.76 16.08
C GLU A 79 7.94 -9.71 16.72
N GLU A 80 7.40 -8.78 15.94
CA GLU A 80 6.48 -7.75 16.45
C GLU A 80 5.13 -8.35 16.89
N ALA A 81 4.56 -9.31 16.13
CA ALA A 81 3.31 -9.96 16.48
C ALA A 81 3.44 -10.74 17.79
N LEU A 82 4.56 -11.42 17.99
CA LEU A 82 4.80 -12.27 19.14
C LEU A 82 5.47 -11.53 20.33
N CYS A 83 5.84 -10.26 20.18
CA CYS A 83 6.43 -9.49 21.30
C CYS A 83 5.45 -9.37 22.49
N ARG A 84 4.17 -9.56 22.30
CA ARG A 84 3.13 -9.63 23.35
C ARG A 84 3.03 -11.01 24.00
N TYR A 85 3.63 -12.03 23.38
CA TYR A 85 3.66 -13.41 23.84
C TYR A 85 5.12 -13.76 24.18
N PRO A 86 5.54 -13.67 25.44
CA PRO A 86 6.92 -13.92 25.82
C PRO A 86 7.36 -15.33 25.44
N SER A 87 8.62 -15.47 25.00
CA SER A 87 9.17 -16.75 24.54
C SER A 87 9.17 -17.81 25.66
N PRO A 88 9.20 -19.12 25.33
CA PRO A 88 9.36 -20.18 26.31
C PRO A 88 10.59 -20.02 27.22
N ALA A 89 11.67 -19.44 26.70
CA ALA A 89 12.87 -19.11 27.50
C ALA A 89 12.58 -18.00 28.52
N PHE A 90 11.72 -17.04 28.20
CA PHE A 90 11.25 -16.02 29.15
C PHE A 90 10.33 -16.65 30.21
N ALA A 91 9.47 -17.61 29.80
CA ALA A 91 8.61 -18.36 30.72
C ALA A 91 9.40 -19.15 31.76
N GLN A 92 10.48 -19.81 31.37
CA GLN A 92 11.37 -20.51 32.28
C GLN A 92 12.03 -19.57 33.29
N LYS A 93 12.40 -18.36 32.86
CA LYS A 93 13.05 -17.36 33.71
C LYS A 93 12.07 -16.64 34.65
N PHE A 94 10.79 -16.61 34.29
CA PHE A 94 9.72 -15.93 35.04
C PHE A 94 8.46 -16.83 35.16
N PRO A 95 8.47 -17.83 36.05
CA PRO A 95 7.38 -18.81 36.17
C PRO A 95 6.00 -18.22 36.43
N ALA A 96 5.93 -17.06 37.11
CA ALA A 96 4.66 -16.36 37.36
C ALA A 96 3.94 -15.88 36.08
N PHE A 97 4.61 -15.88 34.94
CA PHE A 97 4.06 -15.56 33.62
C PHE A 97 3.85 -16.81 32.73
N ALA A 98 4.25 -18.01 33.23
CA ALA A 98 4.21 -19.24 32.46
C ALA A 98 2.80 -19.60 32.00
N ASP A 99 1.78 -19.38 32.84
CA ASP A 99 0.37 -19.66 32.49
C ASP A 99 -0.17 -18.76 31.34
N ARG A 100 0.39 -17.55 31.22
CA ARG A 100 0.07 -16.65 30.09
C ARG A 100 0.80 -16.99 28.80
N ILE A 101 1.88 -17.77 28.89
CA ILE A 101 2.78 -18.15 27.80
C ILE A 101 2.38 -19.51 27.21
N ALA A 102 1.74 -20.35 27.99
CA ALA A 102 1.29 -21.69 27.58
C ALA A 102 0.14 -21.63 26.57
N ALA A 103 -0.56 -20.51 26.44
CA ALA A 103 -1.54 -20.32 25.39
C ALA A 103 -0.83 -19.98 24.09
N THR A 104 -0.59 -20.96 23.23
CA THR A 104 -0.37 -20.70 21.81
C THR A 104 -1.59 -19.92 21.32
N PRO A 105 -1.39 -18.71 20.69
CA PRO A 105 -2.55 -17.96 20.23
C PRO A 105 -3.39 -18.83 19.30
N ALA A 106 -4.66 -19.02 19.63
CA ALA A 106 -5.64 -19.61 18.73
C ALA A 106 -5.86 -18.68 17.54
N GLY A 107 -6.43 -19.17 16.45
CA GLY A 107 -6.52 -18.45 15.17
C GLY A 107 -6.91 -16.96 15.27
N ASP A 108 -7.91 -16.61 16.10
CA ASP A 108 -8.34 -15.22 16.31
C ASP A 108 -7.27 -14.36 17.02
N ASP A 109 -6.57 -14.93 18.01
CA ASP A 109 -5.51 -14.25 18.75
C ASP A 109 -4.29 -14.01 17.84
N LEU A 110 -4.02 -14.94 16.93
CA LEU A 110 -2.94 -14.84 15.97
C LEU A 110 -3.24 -13.75 14.93
N LEU A 111 -4.47 -13.71 14.43
CA LEU A 111 -4.94 -12.68 13.52
C LEU A 111 -4.85 -11.29 14.16
N GLU A 112 -5.27 -11.15 15.42
CA GLU A 112 -5.18 -9.91 16.17
C GLU A 112 -3.72 -9.49 16.40
N ALA A 113 -2.84 -10.44 16.74
CA ALA A 113 -1.42 -10.20 16.92
C ALA A 113 -0.75 -9.70 15.63
N VAL A 114 -1.01 -10.37 14.50
CA VAL A 114 -0.48 -9.96 13.18
C VAL A 114 -1.10 -8.64 12.76
N GLY A 115 -2.40 -8.43 12.95
CA GLY A 115 -3.07 -7.16 12.70
C GLY A 115 -2.47 -6.01 13.49
N GLY A 116 -2.15 -6.24 14.75
CA GLY A 116 -1.45 -5.29 15.62
C GLY A 116 -0.03 -4.97 15.16
N ALA A 117 0.71 -5.96 14.67
CA ALA A 117 2.04 -5.78 14.10
C ALA A 117 1.99 -5.01 12.77
N VAL A 118 1.03 -5.34 11.90
CA VAL A 118 0.75 -4.62 10.65
C VAL A 118 0.43 -3.15 10.95
N ALA A 119 -0.39 -2.86 11.96
CA ALA A 119 -0.75 -1.49 12.35
C ALA A 119 0.44 -0.63 12.78
N LYS A 120 1.51 -1.26 13.29
CA LYS A 120 2.74 -0.55 13.67
C LYS A 120 3.69 -0.33 12.50
N THR A 121 3.64 -1.20 11.50
CA THR A 121 4.57 -1.18 10.36
C THR A 121 4.00 -0.46 9.15
N LEU A 122 2.68 -0.49 8.95
CA LEU A 122 2.01 0.14 7.81
C LEU A 122 1.30 1.43 8.22
N ARG A 123 1.40 2.41 7.34
CA ARG A 123 0.55 3.58 7.38
C ARG A 123 -0.74 3.28 6.61
N ILE A 124 -1.86 3.43 7.28
CA ILE A 124 -3.19 3.29 6.67
C ILE A 124 -3.94 4.59 6.94
N GLU A 125 -4.27 5.30 5.88
CA GLU A 125 -4.87 6.62 6.01
C GLU A 125 -6.09 6.76 5.09
N ARG A 126 -7.16 7.25 5.67
CA ARG A 126 -8.30 7.79 4.92
C ARG A 126 -7.94 9.22 4.52
N GLY A 127 -8.17 9.59 3.26
CA GLY A 127 -7.90 10.94 2.80
C GLY A 127 -8.66 12.00 3.60
N GLN A 128 -8.00 13.11 3.90
CA GLN A 128 -8.64 14.24 4.58
C GLN A 128 -9.37 15.14 3.57
N ARG A 129 -10.47 15.74 3.99
CA ARG A 129 -11.16 16.74 3.18
C ARG A 129 -10.39 18.07 3.31
N PRO A 130 -10.07 18.77 2.21
CA PRO A 130 -9.48 20.09 2.30
C PRO A 130 -10.45 21.06 2.98
N LYS A 131 -9.90 22.12 3.60
CA LYS A 131 -10.71 23.15 4.26
C LYS A 131 -11.46 23.98 3.23
N ASP A 132 -10.83 24.23 2.08
CA ASP A 132 -11.36 25.07 1.02
C ASP A 132 -11.35 24.33 -0.32
N GLY A 133 -12.43 24.46 -1.09
CA GLY A 133 -12.61 23.86 -2.41
C GLY A 133 -12.81 22.34 -2.42
N PRO A 134 -12.85 21.75 -3.61
CA PRO A 134 -13.05 20.31 -3.78
C PRO A 134 -11.80 19.54 -3.35
N LYS A 135 -12.01 18.34 -2.81
CA LYS A 135 -10.96 17.35 -2.74
C LYS A 135 -10.70 16.78 -4.13
N VAL A 136 -9.52 17.04 -4.69
CA VAL A 136 -9.13 16.49 -5.99
C VAL A 136 -8.30 15.22 -5.76
N VAL A 137 -8.71 14.10 -6.39
CA VAL A 137 -8.03 12.80 -6.28
C VAL A 137 -7.68 12.31 -7.68
N ALA A 138 -6.41 12.19 -7.99
CA ALA A 138 -5.93 11.69 -9.27
C ALA A 138 -5.40 10.26 -9.11
N LEU A 139 -5.86 9.32 -9.96
CA LEU A 139 -5.34 7.96 -9.99
C LEU A 139 -4.28 7.82 -11.08
N VAL A 140 -3.09 7.36 -10.70
CA VAL A 140 -1.99 7.06 -11.62
C VAL A 140 -1.58 5.60 -11.51
N GLY A 141 -0.95 5.07 -12.56
CA GLY A 141 -0.49 3.67 -12.54
C GLY A 141 -0.48 3.02 -13.92
N PRO A 142 -0.08 1.76 -14.01
CA PRO A 142 0.06 1.04 -15.27
C PRO A 142 -1.23 0.96 -16.10
N THR A 143 -1.05 0.63 -17.40
CA THR A 143 -2.18 0.31 -18.27
C THR A 143 -2.87 -0.96 -17.78
N GLY A 144 -4.22 -0.97 -17.77
CA GLY A 144 -5.01 -2.14 -17.40
C GLY A 144 -5.06 -2.44 -15.89
N VAL A 145 -4.48 -1.58 -15.03
CA VAL A 145 -4.47 -1.77 -13.57
C VAL A 145 -5.82 -1.47 -12.90
N GLY A 146 -6.81 -0.97 -13.62
CA GLY A 146 -8.16 -0.73 -13.09
C GLY A 146 -8.42 0.71 -12.60
N LYS A 147 -7.64 1.73 -13.01
CA LYS A 147 -7.83 3.13 -12.57
C LYS A 147 -9.24 3.65 -12.80
N THR A 148 -9.73 3.57 -14.05
CA THR A 148 -11.06 4.06 -14.42
C THR A 148 -12.17 3.34 -13.64
N THR A 149 -12.05 2.02 -13.47
CA THR A 149 -13.01 1.23 -12.68
C THR A 149 -12.96 1.61 -11.19
N THR A 150 -11.75 1.83 -10.64
CA THR A 150 -11.58 2.29 -9.26
C THR A 150 -12.20 3.68 -9.06
N ILE A 151 -12.02 4.59 -10.02
CA ILE A 151 -12.68 5.90 -10.00
C ILE A 151 -14.19 5.76 -10.01
N ALA A 152 -14.73 4.90 -10.88
CA ALA A 152 -16.17 4.64 -10.93
C ALA A 152 -16.72 4.18 -9.57
N LYS A 153 -16.02 3.25 -8.89
CA LYS A 153 -16.38 2.78 -7.55
C LYS A 153 -16.33 3.90 -6.51
N LEU A 154 -15.22 4.64 -6.46
CA LEU A 154 -15.05 5.74 -5.51
C LEU A 154 -16.05 6.87 -5.75
N ALA A 155 -16.31 7.23 -7.01
CA ALA A 155 -17.29 8.24 -7.37
C ALA A 155 -18.72 7.83 -6.99
N THR A 156 -19.07 6.56 -7.23
CA THR A 156 -20.38 6.01 -6.85
C THR A 156 -20.56 6.03 -5.33
N ILE A 157 -19.55 5.62 -4.56
CA ILE A 157 -19.59 5.68 -3.10
C ILE A 157 -19.72 7.13 -2.63
N ALA A 158 -18.95 8.06 -3.19
CA ALA A 158 -19.01 9.47 -2.83
C ALA A 158 -20.40 10.07 -3.10
N ALA A 159 -20.93 9.85 -4.33
CA ALA A 159 -22.18 10.43 -4.75
C ALA A 159 -23.40 9.79 -4.08
N LEU A 160 -23.47 8.44 -4.05
CA LEU A 160 -24.69 7.75 -3.60
C LEU A 160 -24.68 7.41 -2.11
N ARG A 161 -23.54 6.93 -1.55
CA ARG A 161 -23.48 6.55 -0.13
C ARG A 161 -23.24 7.75 0.78
N HIS A 162 -22.41 8.70 0.33
CA HIS A 162 -22.06 9.87 1.13
C HIS A 162 -22.76 11.15 0.69
N GLN A 163 -23.55 11.10 -0.39
CA GLN A 163 -24.30 12.24 -0.94
C GLN A 163 -23.41 13.48 -1.19
N LEU A 164 -22.16 13.24 -1.59
CA LEU A 164 -21.20 14.30 -1.87
C LEU A 164 -21.32 14.76 -3.32
N PRO A 165 -21.47 16.07 -3.58
CA PRO A 165 -21.37 16.62 -4.92
C PRO A 165 -20.04 16.20 -5.57
N THR A 166 -20.11 15.36 -6.59
CA THR A 166 -18.96 14.72 -7.23
C THR A 166 -18.75 15.24 -8.63
N GLY A 167 -17.51 15.45 -9.05
CA GLY A 167 -17.10 15.77 -10.41
C GLY A 167 -16.11 14.74 -10.95
N LEU A 168 -16.08 14.54 -12.26
CA LEU A 168 -15.20 13.61 -12.94
C LEU A 168 -14.37 14.35 -14.00
N ILE A 169 -13.07 14.12 -14.04
CA ILE A 169 -12.18 14.59 -15.08
C ILE A 169 -11.47 13.37 -15.67
N THR A 170 -11.36 13.29 -17.00
CA THR A 170 -10.47 12.32 -17.64
C THR A 170 -9.45 13.01 -18.53
N ILE A 171 -8.22 12.55 -18.45
CA ILE A 171 -7.15 12.85 -19.39
C ILE A 171 -6.80 11.61 -20.25
N ASP A 172 -7.51 10.48 -20.09
CA ASP A 172 -7.30 9.26 -20.91
C ASP A 172 -8.08 9.36 -22.22
N THR A 173 -7.60 10.21 -23.11
CA THR A 173 -8.18 10.45 -24.42
C THR A 173 -7.63 9.54 -25.52
N TYR A 174 -6.61 8.72 -25.22
CA TYR A 174 -5.95 7.85 -26.20
C TYR A 174 -6.59 6.48 -26.31
N ARG A 175 -7.21 5.99 -25.23
CA ARG A 175 -7.88 4.68 -25.25
C ARG A 175 -9.26 4.81 -25.84
N ILE A 176 -9.51 4.07 -26.93
CA ILE A 176 -10.85 3.97 -27.51
C ILE A 176 -11.84 3.48 -26.44
N GLY A 177 -12.93 4.21 -26.23
CA GLY A 177 -13.96 3.86 -25.26
C GLY A 177 -13.66 4.23 -23.79
N ALA A 178 -12.45 4.69 -23.43
CA ALA A 178 -12.18 5.09 -22.04
C ALA A 178 -13.02 6.30 -21.59
N VAL A 179 -13.14 7.29 -22.47
CA VAL A 179 -14.01 8.46 -22.26
C VAL A 179 -15.47 8.05 -22.14
N ASP A 180 -15.96 7.16 -23.04
CA ASP A 180 -17.34 6.70 -23.04
C ASP A 180 -17.66 5.87 -21.80
N GLN A 181 -16.71 5.03 -21.36
CA GLN A 181 -16.86 4.27 -20.11
C GLN A 181 -17.07 5.20 -18.92
N LEU A 182 -16.22 6.22 -18.74
CA LEU A 182 -16.36 7.14 -17.61
C LEU A 182 -17.59 8.02 -17.76
N LYS A 183 -17.97 8.38 -19.01
CA LYS A 183 -19.19 9.14 -19.31
C LYS A 183 -20.45 8.38 -18.88
N THR A 184 -20.50 7.08 -19.12
CA THR A 184 -21.64 6.23 -18.67
C THR A 184 -21.80 6.35 -17.14
N TYR A 185 -20.74 6.26 -16.37
CA TYR A 185 -20.82 6.46 -14.91
C TYR A 185 -21.21 7.89 -14.54
N SER A 186 -20.67 8.89 -15.24
CA SER A 186 -21.05 10.30 -15.05
C SER A 186 -22.57 10.51 -15.19
N GLU A 187 -23.16 9.96 -16.23
CA GLU A 187 -24.60 10.03 -16.51
C GLU A 187 -25.43 9.28 -15.44
N MET A 188 -25.03 8.07 -15.08
CA MET A 188 -25.70 7.27 -14.04
C MET A 188 -25.68 7.96 -12.67
N LEU A 189 -24.61 8.68 -12.34
CA LEU A 189 -24.45 9.34 -11.07
C LEU A 189 -24.99 10.79 -11.05
N GLY A 190 -25.40 11.33 -12.20
CA GLY A 190 -25.66 12.75 -12.34
C GLY A 190 -24.46 13.64 -12.01
N ALA A 191 -23.25 13.08 -12.09
CA ALA A 191 -22.00 13.75 -11.78
C ALA A 191 -21.42 14.39 -13.06
N PRO A 192 -21.21 15.71 -13.12
CA PRO A 192 -20.66 16.33 -14.32
C PRO A 192 -19.25 15.83 -14.62
N MET A 193 -18.94 15.70 -15.92
CA MET A 193 -17.65 15.24 -16.40
C MET A 193 -16.98 16.28 -17.31
N ALA A 194 -15.67 16.34 -17.26
CA ALA A 194 -14.83 17.08 -18.21
C ALA A 194 -13.77 16.19 -18.84
N VAL A 195 -13.54 16.37 -20.14
CA VAL A 195 -12.45 15.74 -20.87
C VAL A 195 -11.37 16.78 -21.10
N VAL A 196 -10.18 16.50 -20.59
CA VAL A 196 -9.01 17.38 -20.68
C VAL A 196 -8.01 16.76 -21.65
N ARG A 197 -7.70 17.47 -22.73
CA ARG A 197 -6.82 17.00 -23.80
C ARG A 197 -5.41 17.56 -23.73
N SER A 198 -5.26 18.71 -23.07
CA SER A 198 -3.98 19.34 -22.83
C SER A 198 -3.87 19.79 -21.38
N GLU A 199 -2.65 19.90 -20.89
CA GLU A 199 -2.37 20.34 -19.52
C GLU A 199 -2.94 21.74 -19.23
N SER A 200 -2.96 22.62 -20.23
CA SER A 200 -3.48 23.97 -20.11
C SER A 200 -5.01 24.04 -19.89
N GLU A 201 -5.73 22.98 -20.19
CA GLU A 201 -7.19 22.89 -19.95
C GLU A 201 -7.52 22.48 -18.50
N MET A 202 -6.55 21.93 -17.75
CA MET A 202 -6.79 21.42 -16.39
C MET A 202 -7.29 22.48 -15.41
N PRO A 203 -6.73 23.71 -15.35
CA PRO A 203 -7.24 24.74 -14.44
C PRO A 203 -8.69 25.11 -14.71
N ALA A 204 -9.07 25.29 -15.98
CA ALA A 204 -10.44 25.60 -16.35
C ALA A 204 -11.41 24.44 -16.03
N ALA A 205 -10.96 23.18 -16.19
CA ALA A 205 -11.74 22.02 -15.82
C ALA A 205 -11.97 21.94 -14.29
N LEU A 206 -10.96 22.23 -13.49
CA LEU A 206 -11.06 22.27 -12.03
C LEU A 206 -11.95 23.41 -11.54
N GLU A 207 -11.84 24.59 -12.14
CA GLU A 207 -12.70 25.75 -11.81
C GLU A 207 -14.18 25.44 -12.02
N ARG A 208 -14.53 24.72 -13.10
CA ARG A 208 -15.92 24.26 -13.34
C ARG A 208 -16.47 23.35 -12.24
N PHE A 209 -15.63 22.78 -11.43
CA PHE A 209 -15.97 21.89 -10.34
C PHE A 209 -15.66 22.48 -8.96
N SER A 210 -15.45 23.78 -8.86
CA SER A 210 -15.14 24.48 -7.61
C SER A 210 -16.25 24.32 -6.55
N ASP A 211 -17.50 24.08 -6.97
CA ASP A 211 -18.65 23.81 -6.13
C ASP A 211 -18.80 22.33 -5.72
N ARG A 212 -17.95 21.43 -6.24
CA ARG A 212 -18.00 20.02 -5.88
C ARG A 212 -17.32 19.75 -4.53
N ALA A 213 -17.73 18.68 -3.87
CA ALA A 213 -17.07 18.22 -2.66
C ALA A 213 -15.83 17.38 -2.98
N VAL A 214 -15.89 16.61 -4.08
CA VAL A 214 -14.79 15.76 -4.55
C VAL A 214 -14.75 15.74 -6.09
N VAL A 215 -13.53 15.75 -6.63
CA VAL A 215 -13.27 15.61 -8.06
C VAL A 215 -12.30 14.47 -8.27
N PHE A 216 -12.67 13.47 -9.06
CA PHE A 216 -11.79 12.36 -9.43
C PHE A 216 -11.20 12.60 -10.81
N VAL A 217 -9.89 12.39 -10.93
CA VAL A 217 -9.14 12.56 -12.18
C VAL A 217 -8.63 11.20 -12.66
N ASP A 218 -9.21 10.73 -13.78
CA ASP A 218 -8.77 9.51 -14.45
C ASP A 218 -7.61 9.83 -15.39
N THR A 219 -6.49 9.12 -15.21
CA THR A 219 -5.29 9.36 -15.99
C THR A 219 -4.98 8.22 -16.95
N ILE A 220 -4.21 8.55 -17.99
CA ILE A 220 -3.72 7.57 -18.96
C ILE A 220 -2.85 6.54 -18.25
N GLY A 221 -3.09 5.25 -18.51
CA GLY A 221 -2.18 4.20 -18.10
C GLY A 221 -0.88 4.23 -18.88
N ARG A 222 0.24 4.15 -18.17
CA ARG A 222 1.59 4.13 -18.79
C ARG A 222 2.36 2.91 -18.34
N SER A 223 3.16 2.34 -19.25
CA SER A 223 4.06 1.26 -18.86
C SER A 223 5.06 1.77 -17.80
N PRO A 224 5.25 1.04 -16.69
CA PRO A 224 6.25 1.43 -15.68
C PRO A 224 7.68 1.41 -16.23
N ARG A 225 7.94 0.74 -17.35
CA ARG A 225 9.25 0.72 -18.00
C ARG A 225 9.51 1.94 -18.87
N ASP A 226 8.48 2.67 -19.26
CA ASP A 226 8.56 3.88 -20.09
C ASP A 226 8.48 5.14 -19.19
N ARG A 227 9.66 5.53 -18.69
CA ARG A 227 9.79 6.67 -17.77
C ARG A 227 9.41 8.00 -18.41
N GLU A 228 9.62 8.16 -19.70
CA GLU A 228 9.30 9.39 -20.42
C GLU A 228 7.79 9.57 -20.45
N ARG A 229 7.06 8.53 -20.84
CA ARG A 229 5.60 8.56 -20.86
C ARG A 229 4.97 8.67 -19.48
N VAL A 230 5.58 8.12 -18.43
CA VAL A 230 5.12 8.37 -17.06
C VAL A 230 5.27 9.85 -16.71
N ASN A 231 6.39 10.48 -17.11
CA ASN A 231 6.63 11.90 -16.85
C ASN A 231 5.68 12.83 -17.61
N GLU A 232 5.08 12.40 -18.75
CA GLU A 232 4.04 13.17 -19.46
C GLU A 232 2.80 13.47 -18.60
N LEU A 233 2.59 12.74 -17.50
CA LEU A 233 1.50 13.01 -16.57
C LEU A 233 1.80 14.16 -15.61
N ALA A 234 3.09 14.48 -15.39
CA ALA A 234 3.50 15.48 -14.41
C ALA A 234 2.97 16.90 -14.73
N PRO A 235 2.98 17.39 -15.98
CA PRO A 235 2.39 18.69 -16.32
C PRO A 235 0.90 18.77 -15.96
N PHE A 236 0.09 17.76 -16.28
CA PHE A 236 -1.33 17.74 -15.91
C PHE A 236 -1.54 17.82 -14.40
N LEU A 237 -0.75 17.08 -13.62
CA LEU A 237 -0.83 17.08 -12.16
C LEU A 237 -0.30 18.40 -11.55
N SER A 238 0.68 19.03 -12.19
CA SER A 238 1.21 20.33 -11.73
C SER A 238 0.19 21.46 -11.85
N HIS A 239 -0.73 21.35 -12.81
CA HIS A 239 -1.86 22.28 -12.98
C HIS A 239 -3.05 21.94 -12.06
N ALA A 240 -2.92 20.91 -11.23
CA ALA A 240 -3.86 20.54 -10.17
C ALA A 240 -3.13 20.50 -8.80
N PRO A 241 -2.65 21.65 -8.28
CA PRO A 241 -1.71 21.68 -7.14
C PRO A 241 -2.28 21.07 -5.86
N ASN A 242 -3.61 21.06 -5.73
CA ASN A 242 -4.29 20.44 -4.57
C ASN A 242 -4.71 18.99 -4.82
N ALA A 243 -4.30 18.39 -5.95
CA ALA A 243 -4.63 17.01 -6.24
C ALA A 243 -3.80 16.05 -5.37
N GLU A 244 -4.50 15.17 -4.67
CA GLU A 244 -3.91 14.03 -3.99
C GLU A 244 -3.76 12.90 -5.02
N THR A 245 -2.53 12.58 -5.39
CA THR A 245 -2.25 11.51 -6.37
C THR A 245 -2.19 10.17 -5.66
N HIS A 246 -2.97 9.19 -6.13
CA HIS A 246 -2.94 7.82 -5.63
C HIS A 246 -2.34 6.90 -6.70
N LEU A 247 -1.35 6.10 -6.31
CA LEU A 247 -0.76 5.08 -7.16
C LEU A 247 -1.57 3.79 -7.06
N VAL A 248 -2.13 3.36 -8.19
CA VAL A 248 -2.83 2.08 -8.29
C VAL A 248 -1.86 1.02 -8.78
N VAL A 249 -1.75 -0.07 -8.01
CA VAL A 249 -0.90 -1.23 -8.30
C VAL A 249 -1.76 -2.49 -8.26
N SER A 250 -1.53 -3.44 -9.18
CA SER A 250 -2.23 -4.72 -9.12
C SER A 250 -1.68 -5.60 -8.00
N ALA A 251 -2.56 -6.21 -7.21
CA ALA A 251 -2.18 -7.21 -6.20
C ALA A 251 -1.58 -8.48 -6.82
N SER A 252 -1.99 -8.81 -8.08
CA SER A 252 -1.46 -9.94 -8.83
C SER A 252 -0.08 -9.69 -9.47
N ALA A 253 0.46 -8.46 -9.36
CA ALA A 253 1.81 -8.15 -9.85
C ALA A 253 2.87 -8.80 -8.96
N LYS A 254 3.95 -9.30 -9.58
CA LYS A 254 5.14 -9.70 -8.84
C LYS A 254 5.71 -8.50 -8.08
N TYR A 255 6.29 -8.75 -6.92
CA TYR A 255 6.83 -7.68 -6.07
C TYR A 255 7.82 -6.77 -6.81
N GLU A 256 8.71 -7.34 -7.62
CA GLU A 256 9.72 -6.61 -8.38
C GLU A 256 9.08 -5.65 -9.41
N ASP A 257 8.00 -6.09 -10.08
CA ASP A 257 7.26 -5.25 -11.03
C ASP A 257 6.45 -4.17 -10.31
N ALA A 258 5.89 -4.48 -9.14
CA ALA A 258 5.21 -3.52 -8.28
C ALA A 258 6.19 -2.45 -7.75
N LEU A 259 7.38 -2.85 -7.33
CA LEU A 259 8.45 -1.96 -6.88
C LEU A 259 8.96 -1.08 -8.03
N LEU A 260 9.16 -1.64 -9.22
CA LEU A 260 9.51 -0.86 -10.42
C LEU A 260 8.43 0.19 -10.71
N THR A 261 7.16 -0.20 -10.59
CA THR A 261 6.03 0.71 -10.76
C THR A 261 6.10 1.85 -9.75
N ALA A 262 6.24 1.54 -8.46
CA ALA A 262 6.33 2.55 -7.42
C ALA A 262 7.52 3.51 -7.61
N ASN A 263 8.69 2.98 -7.98
CA ASN A 263 9.89 3.78 -8.23
C ASN A 263 9.71 4.75 -9.40
N ASN A 264 9.10 4.30 -10.50
CA ASN A 264 8.98 5.13 -11.69
C ASN A 264 7.82 6.13 -11.60
N PHE A 265 6.69 5.72 -11.01
CA PHE A 265 5.58 6.63 -10.72
C PHE A 265 5.86 7.52 -9.49
N GLY A 266 6.85 7.22 -8.67
CA GLY A 266 7.27 8.02 -7.51
C GLY A 266 7.59 9.47 -7.84
N LYS A 267 8.01 9.77 -9.08
CA LYS A 267 8.23 11.15 -9.57
C LYS A 267 6.96 11.99 -9.60
N LEU A 268 5.79 11.35 -9.71
CA LEU A 268 4.49 12.00 -9.63
C LEU A 268 4.05 12.26 -8.17
N ARG A 269 4.93 11.95 -7.20
CA ARG A 269 4.72 12.15 -5.75
C ARG A 269 3.39 11.58 -5.25
N PRO A 270 3.12 10.28 -5.47
CA PRO A 270 1.89 9.70 -4.97
C PRO A 270 1.82 9.84 -3.45
N ALA A 271 0.66 10.23 -2.96
CA ALA A 271 0.38 10.38 -1.53
C ALA A 271 -0.05 9.05 -0.90
N ARG A 272 -0.62 8.12 -1.72
CA ARG A 272 -1.21 6.86 -1.24
C ARG A 272 -1.07 5.74 -2.25
N LEU A 273 -1.22 4.52 -1.75
CA LEU A 273 -1.35 3.29 -2.55
C LEU A 273 -2.79 2.79 -2.54
N ILE A 274 -3.22 2.33 -3.71
CA ILE A 274 -4.43 1.51 -3.88
C ILE A 274 -3.97 0.19 -4.51
N PHE A 275 -4.36 -0.93 -3.93
CA PHE A 275 -4.18 -2.21 -4.58
C PHE A 275 -5.47 -2.66 -5.25
N SER A 276 -5.36 -2.95 -6.53
CA SER A 276 -6.47 -3.47 -7.32
C SER A 276 -6.31 -4.95 -7.60
N LYS A 277 -7.42 -5.60 -7.99
CA LYS A 277 -7.43 -6.99 -8.45
C LYS A 277 -6.96 -7.97 -7.36
N VAL A 278 -7.40 -7.74 -6.14
CA VAL A 278 -7.12 -8.63 -5.01
C VAL A 278 -7.75 -10.00 -5.25
N ASP A 279 -8.92 -10.03 -5.89
CA ASP A 279 -9.65 -11.23 -6.34
C ASP A 279 -8.89 -12.09 -7.37
N GLU A 280 -7.96 -11.48 -8.11
CA GLU A 280 -7.13 -12.20 -9.10
C GLU A 280 -5.81 -12.72 -8.49
N SER A 281 -5.56 -12.53 -7.18
CA SER A 281 -4.30 -12.85 -6.53
C SER A 281 -4.45 -14.01 -5.55
N THR A 282 -3.46 -14.90 -5.52
CA THR A 282 -3.35 -15.99 -4.54
C THR A 282 -2.29 -15.71 -3.48
N ARG A 283 -1.49 -14.64 -3.65
CA ARG A 283 -0.43 -14.25 -2.72
C ARG A 283 -0.46 -12.75 -2.50
N PHE A 284 -0.49 -12.33 -1.27
CA PHE A 284 -0.71 -10.93 -0.89
C PHE A 284 0.51 -10.26 -0.26
N GLY A 285 1.61 -10.98 -0.11
CA GLY A 285 2.85 -10.44 0.46
C GLY A 285 3.39 -9.23 -0.31
N SER A 286 3.15 -9.14 -1.63
CA SER A 286 3.55 -7.97 -2.43
C SER A 286 2.90 -6.67 -1.95
N ILE A 287 1.66 -6.72 -1.43
CA ILE A 287 0.95 -5.58 -0.84
C ILE A 287 1.72 -5.06 0.37
N TYR A 288 2.04 -5.97 1.30
CA TYR A 288 2.77 -5.64 2.52
C TYR A 288 4.19 -5.15 2.22
N ASN A 289 4.92 -5.90 1.39
CA ASN A 289 6.29 -5.57 1.01
C ASN A 289 6.39 -4.17 0.39
N LEU A 290 5.50 -3.86 -0.57
CA LEU A 290 5.53 -2.57 -1.27
C LEU A 290 5.17 -1.42 -0.33
N ALA A 291 4.16 -1.58 0.51
CA ALA A 291 3.74 -0.56 1.46
C ALA A 291 4.85 -0.25 2.50
N VAL A 292 5.52 -1.29 3.03
CA VAL A 292 6.69 -1.11 3.91
C VAL A 292 7.84 -0.44 3.17
N GLN A 293 8.15 -0.89 1.95
CA GLN A 293 9.29 -0.37 1.20
C GLN A 293 9.10 1.09 0.76
N THR A 294 7.88 1.46 0.37
CA THR A 294 7.61 2.82 -0.12
C THR A 294 7.25 3.80 0.98
N GLN A 295 6.87 3.30 2.15
CA GLN A 295 6.30 4.10 3.26
C GLN A 295 5.06 4.91 2.87
N LEU A 296 4.44 4.58 1.73
CA LEU A 296 3.19 5.20 1.30
C LEU A 296 2.01 4.58 2.06
N PRO A 297 1.09 5.40 2.55
CA PRO A 297 -0.12 4.90 3.18
C PRO A 297 -0.97 4.07 2.22
N LEU A 298 -1.51 2.95 2.71
CA LEU A 298 -2.54 2.20 2.01
C LEU A 298 -3.90 2.88 2.22
N SER A 299 -4.73 2.93 1.18
CA SER A 299 -6.06 3.55 1.25
C SER A 299 -7.18 2.57 0.94
N TYR A 300 -7.17 1.95 -0.23
CA TYR A 300 -8.23 1.07 -0.69
C TYR A 300 -7.68 -0.22 -1.31
N LEU A 301 -8.50 -1.27 -1.26
CA LEU A 301 -8.34 -2.52 -1.99
C LEU A 301 -9.53 -2.71 -2.91
N THR A 302 -9.33 -3.07 -4.20
CA THR A 302 -10.45 -3.53 -5.05
C THR A 302 -10.42 -5.05 -5.13
N ILE A 303 -11.58 -5.66 -4.88
CA ILE A 303 -11.75 -7.09 -4.61
C ILE A 303 -12.64 -7.79 -5.63
N GLY A 304 -12.92 -7.15 -6.78
CA GLY A 304 -13.74 -7.71 -7.84
C GLY A 304 -14.14 -6.64 -8.88
N GLN A 305 -15.15 -6.93 -9.69
CA GLN A 305 -15.56 -6.11 -10.83
C GLN A 305 -16.81 -5.28 -10.60
N GLU A 306 -17.63 -5.60 -9.58
CA GLU A 306 -18.88 -4.91 -9.31
C GLU A 306 -18.66 -3.47 -8.82
N VAL A 307 -19.48 -2.56 -9.35
CA VAL A 307 -19.48 -1.14 -8.98
C VAL A 307 -20.80 -0.82 -8.28
N PRO A 308 -20.78 -0.32 -7.05
CA PRO A 308 -19.61 0.15 -6.28
C PRO A 308 -19.05 -0.88 -5.28
N ASP A 309 -19.56 -2.09 -5.20
CA ASP A 309 -19.45 -2.93 -4.01
C ASP A 309 -18.05 -3.54 -3.82
N ASP A 310 -17.35 -3.88 -4.90
CA ASP A 310 -16.06 -4.55 -4.85
C ASP A 310 -14.87 -3.59 -4.59
N ILE A 311 -15.01 -2.74 -3.59
CA ILE A 311 -13.93 -1.91 -3.05
C ILE A 311 -14.09 -1.78 -1.55
N GLU A 312 -12.99 -1.93 -0.85
CA GLU A 312 -12.97 -1.81 0.61
C GLU A 312 -11.88 -0.82 1.07
N VAL A 313 -12.14 -0.19 2.21
CA VAL A 313 -11.12 0.61 2.90
C VAL A 313 -10.14 -0.35 3.54
N THR A 314 -8.86 -0.15 3.26
CA THR A 314 -7.80 -0.96 3.87
C THR A 314 -7.81 -0.79 5.39
N THR A 315 -7.64 -1.90 6.10
CA THR A 315 -7.41 -1.94 7.55
C THR A 315 -6.23 -2.85 7.87
N PRO A 316 -5.53 -2.66 9.01
CA PRO A 316 -4.45 -3.57 9.41
C PRO A 316 -4.92 -5.02 9.53
N MET A 317 -6.14 -5.21 10.05
CA MET A 317 -6.76 -6.52 10.21
C MET A 317 -7.01 -7.18 8.84
N ARG A 318 -7.48 -6.39 7.85
CA ARG A 318 -7.70 -6.92 6.50
C ARG A 318 -6.40 -7.37 5.83
N ILE A 319 -5.32 -6.61 6.02
CA ILE A 319 -3.99 -7.03 5.54
C ILE A 319 -3.53 -8.31 6.25
N ALA A 320 -3.71 -8.41 7.56
CA ALA A 320 -3.38 -9.63 8.30
C ALA A 320 -4.17 -10.85 7.80
N GLN A 321 -5.48 -10.71 7.56
CA GLN A 321 -6.31 -11.77 6.96
C GLN A 321 -5.78 -12.22 5.60
N LEU A 322 -5.44 -11.29 4.72
CA LEU A 322 -4.88 -11.60 3.41
C LEU A 322 -3.52 -12.32 3.50
N LEU A 323 -2.68 -11.94 4.48
CA LEU A 323 -1.36 -12.55 4.66
C LEU A 323 -1.44 -13.96 5.27
N LEU A 324 -2.42 -14.20 6.16
CA LEU A 324 -2.60 -15.49 6.83
C LEU A 324 -3.46 -16.47 6.01
N GLY A 325 -4.27 -15.99 5.07
CA GLY A 325 -5.13 -16.83 4.22
C GLY A 325 -6.13 -17.65 5.05
N ASP A 326 -6.31 -18.91 4.68
CA ASP A 326 -7.28 -19.85 5.28
C ASP A 326 -7.07 -20.08 6.79
N GLU A 327 -5.90 -19.78 7.32
CA GLU A 327 -5.65 -19.85 8.77
C GLU A 327 -6.45 -18.81 9.56
N ALA A 328 -6.81 -17.69 8.91
CA ALA A 328 -7.70 -16.70 9.50
C ALA A 328 -9.16 -17.20 9.54
N GLU A 329 -9.57 -18.07 8.62
CA GLU A 329 -10.94 -18.61 8.55
C GLU A 329 -11.15 -19.78 9.52
N ALA A 330 -10.11 -20.61 9.75
CA ALA A 330 -10.19 -21.73 10.69
C ALA A 330 -10.46 -21.30 12.15
N GLY A 331 -10.11 -20.06 12.51
CA GLY A 331 -10.43 -19.47 13.82
C GLY A 331 -11.91 -19.07 13.96
N VAL A 332 -12.58 -18.75 12.87
CA VAL A 332 -13.98 -18.27 12.87
C VAL A 332 -14.97 -19.43 12.93
N GLU A 333 -14.69 -20.53 12.24
CA GLU A 333 -15.56 -21.71 12.22
C GLU A 333 -15.61 -22.47 13.56
N GLY A 334 -14.55 -22.40 14.37
CA GLY A 334 -14.50 -23.02 15.71
C GLY A 334 -15.46 -22.40 16.73
N ARG A 335 -16.02 -21.21 16.49
CA ARG A 335 -16.95 -20.54 17.41
C ARG A 335 -18.43 -20.73 17.11
N ILE A 336 -18.79 -21.30 15.96
CA ILE A 336 -20.21 -21.52 15.59
C ILE A 336 -20.70 -22.90 16.09
N GLY A 337 -19.82 -23.73 16.60
CA GLY A 337 -20.10 -25.10 17.02
C GLY A 337 -19.91 -25.40 18.52
N ALA A 338 -19.87 -24.40 19.41
CA ALA A 338 -19.76 -24.60 20.85
C ALA A 338 -20.92 -23.94 21.60
#